data_55ef53f8f045725049066d1cd3628dc6
#
_entry.id   55ef53f8f045725049066d1cd3628dc6
#
_cell.length_a   1.000
_cell.length_b   1.000
_cell.length_c   1.000
_cell.angle_alpha   90.00
_cell.angle_beta   90.00
_cell.angle_gamma   90.00
#
_symmetry.space_group_name_H-M   'P 1'
#
loop_
_entity.id
_entity.type
_entity.pdbx_description
1 polymer ?
#
loop_
_entity_poly.entity_id
_entity_poly.type
_entity_poly.pdbx_seq_one_letter_code
_entity_poly.pdbx_strand_id
1 'polypeptide(L)'
;KPNTGETRNIEIEWDDGTAEILQDPDVFEFSTAPGWFFDSSSSLNLMGSATLDFLEKRVGPGSGDVRRFRPNLLVGTEKPFEENDWVGKSLRIGTAEAFVKKRTDRCIVITRGIGEFSASRSTLRFLSDHHDREAGISMNPTQPGVIRTGDVVEVLEAS
;
A
#
# COMPACT_ATOMS: atom_id res chain seq x y z
N LYS A 1 20.34 1.76 3.57
CA LYS A 1 21.08 0.55 3.95
C LYS A 1 20.38 -0.66 3.33
N PRO A 2 21.11 -1.67 2.85
CA PRO A 2 20.46 -2.87 2.30
C PRO A 2 19.65 -3.56 3.38
N ASN A 3 18.49 -4.05 3.00
CA ASN A 3 17.62 -4.83 3.88
C ASN A 3 18.30 -6.20 4.09
N THR A 4 18.90 -6.41 5.25
CA THR A 4 19.66 -7.63 5.58
C THR A 4 18.80 -8.77 6.08
N GLY A 5 17.49 -8.74 5.87
CA GLY A 5 16.59 -9.81 6.31
C GLY A 5 16.42 -9.91 7.83
N GLU A 6 16.95 -8.96 8.57
CA GLU A 6 16.70 -8.88 10.01
C GLU A 6 15.28 -8.36 10.26
N THR A 7 14.56 -9.09 11.07
CA THR A 7 13.26 -8.71 11.62
C THR A 7 13.40 -7.33 12.25
N ARG A 8 12.83 -6.30 11.64
CA ARG A 8 12.79 -4.98 12.26
C ARG A 8 11.56 -4.94 13.15
N ASN A 9 11.78 -4.72 14.43
CA ASN A 9 10.72 -4.26 15.30
C ASN A 9 10.21 -2.93 14.73
N ILE A 10 8.94 -2.89 14.39
CA ILE A 10 8.29 -1.65 14.00
C ILE A 10 7.83 -1.02 15.32
N GLU A 11 8.53 0.03 15.72
CA GLU A 11 8.10 0.86 16.83
C GLU A 11 7.10 1.88 16.29
N ILE A 12 5.87 1.79 16.76
CA ILE A 12 4.81 2.73 16.43
C ILE A 12 4.65 3.62 17.68
N GLU A 13 5.09 4.86 17.57
CA GLU A 13 4.86 5.87 18.59
C GLU A 13 3.50 6.52 18.32
N TRP A 14 2.59 6.39 19.28
CA TRP A 14 1.27 6.99 19.22
C TRP A 14 1.32 8.43 19.77
N ASP A 15 0.38 9.29 19.33
CA ASP A 15 0.28 10.70 19.80
C ASP A 15 0.09 10.85 21.31
N ASP A 16 -0.26 9.79 22.02
CA ASP A 16 -0.38 9.76 23.49
C ASP A 16 0.94 9.40 24.20
N GLY A 17 2.04 9.22 23.44
CA GLY A 17 3.34 8.86 23.97
C GLY A 17 3.50 7.39 24.32
N THR A 18 2.55 6.54 23.93
CA THR A 18 2.71 5.08 24.06
C THR A 18 3.42 4.54 22.83
N ALA A 19 4.44 3.70 23.05
CA ALA A 19 5.12 2.98 22.00
C ALA A 19 4.76 1.50 22.08
N GLU A 20 4.28 0.93 21.00
CA GLU A 20 4.00 -0.49 20.92
C GLU A 20 4.95 -1.15 19.92
N ILE A 21 5.67 -2.17 20.38
CA ILE A 21 6.58 -2.93 19.53
C ILE A 21 5.82 -4.14 19.00
N LEU A 22 5.48 -4.12 17.72
CA LEU A 22 4.96 -5.30 17.04
C LEU A 22 6.10 -6.30 16.85
N GLN A 23 6.10 -7.36 17.62
CA GLN A 23 7.11 -8.43 17.56
C GLN A 23 6.87 -9.44 16.44
N ASP A 24 5.67 -9.45 15.87
CA ASP A 24 5.31 -10.34 14.76
C ASP A 24 5.21 -9.53 13.47
N PRO A 25 6.14 -9.72 12.51
CA PRO A 25 6.14 -8.99 11.24
C PRO A 25 4.90 -9.28 10.37
N ASP A 26 4.16 -10.33 10.67
CA ASP A 26 2.97 -10.74 9.93
C ASP A 26 1.67 -10.21 10.56
N VAL A 27 1.77 -9.47 11.66
CA VAL A 27 0.62 -8.87 12.35
C VAL A 27 0.69 -7.36 12.27
N PHE A 28 -0.39 -6.76 11.79
CA PHE A 28 -0.59 -5.31 11.73
C PHE A 28 -1.74 -4.89 12.64
N GLU A 29 -1.46 -4.05 13.62
CA GLU A 29 -2.51 -3.37 14.38
C GLU A 29 -2.91 -2.07 13.68
N PHE A 30 -4.20 -1.95 13.44
CA PHE A 30 -4.80 -0.78 12.80
C PHE A 30 -5.42 0.12 13.85
N SER A 31 -4.98 1.36 13.90
CA SER A 31 -5.59 2.39 14.73
C SER A 31 -6.33 3.42 13.88
N THR A 32 -7.36 4.02 14.42
CA THR A 32 -8.02 5.19 13.84
C THR A 32 -7.35 6.50 14.25
N ALA A 33 -6.33 6.44 15.12
CA ALA A 33 -5.59 7.63 15.52
C ALA A 33 -4.88 8.28 14.32
N PRO A 34 -4.79 9.61 14.24
CA PRO A 34 -4.04 10.30 13.22
C PRO A 34 -2.56 9.95 13.37
N GLY A 35 -1.95 9.44 12.31
CA GLY A 35 -0.52 9.15 12.24
C GLY A 35 0.20 10.08 11.27
N TRP A 36 1.51 9.96 11.19
CA TRP A 36 2.31 10.67 10.21
C TRP A 36 2.20 10.00 8.84
N PHE A 37 1.51 10.66 7.89
CA PHE A 37 1.28 10.14 6.56
C PHE A 37 1.85 11.07 5.50
N PHE A 38 2.27 10.48 4.40
CA PHE A 38 2.74 11.22 3.22
C PHE A 38 1.65 12.08 2.57
N ASP A 39 0.41 11.68 2.76
CA ASP A 39 -0.78 12.40 2.29
C ASP A 39 -1.67 12.69 3.49
N SER A 40 -1.80 13.95 3.86
CA SER A 40 -2.68 14.41 4.95
C SER A 40 -4.15 14.03 4.76
N SER A 41 -4.51 13.49 3.61
CA SER A 41 -5.89 13.12 3.28
C SER A 41 -6.19 11.63 3.42
N SER A 42 -5.17 10.77 3.57
CA SER A 42 -5.34 9.31 3.72
C SER A 42 -4.16 8.68 4.44
N SER A 43 -4.46 7.70 5.28
CA SER A 43 -3.47 7.13 6.22
C SER A 43 -2.75 5.91 5.68
N LEU A 44 -3.35 5.20 4.73
CA LEU A 44 -2.87 3.90 4.28
C LEU A 44 -2.87 3.82 2.77
N ASN A 45 -1.89 3.10 2.26
CA ASN A 45 -1.80 2.78 0.85
C ASN A 45 -1.87 1.26 0.67
N LEU A 46 -2.72 0.82 -0.26
CA LEU A 46 -2.86 -0.57 -0.65
C LEU A 46 -2.52 -0.72 -2.12
N MET A 47 -1.86 -1.83 -2.46
CA MET A 47 -1.47 -2.17 -3.83
C MET A 47 -1.93 -3.58 -4.16
N GLY A 48 -2.47 -3.79 -5.35
CA GLY A 48 -2.78 -5.10 -5.89
C GLY A 48 -1.55 -5.81 -6.46
N SER A 49 -1.39 -7.09 -6.21
CA SER A 49 -0.26 -7.87 -6.74
C SER A 49 -0.30 -7.95 -8.27
N ALA A 50 -1.49 -8.15 -8.85
CA ALA A 50 -1.62 -8.21 -10.31
C ALA A 50 -1.25 -6.88 -10.99
N THR A 51 -1.42 -5.74 -10.31
CA THR A 51 -0.96 -4.43 -10.79
C THR A 51 0.56 -4.36 -10.87
N LEU A 52 1.25 -4.85 -9.82
CA LEU A 52 2.71 -4.91 -9.82
C LEU A 52 3.25 -5.84 -10.91
N ASP A 53 2.67 -7.03 -11.05
CA ASP A 53 3.04 -8.00 -12.09
C ASP A 53 2.83 -7.44 -13.49
N PHE A 54 1.75 -6.71 -13.70
CA PHE A 54 1.46 -6.05 -14.97
C PHE A 54 2.52 -4.99 -15.30
N LEU A 55 2.87 -4.15 -14.33
CA LEU A 55 3.90 -3.11 -14.52
C LEU A 55 5.25 -3.74 -14.82
N GLU A 56 5.62 -4.81 -14.13
CA GLU A 56 6.87 -5.54 -14.37
C GLU A 56 6.93 -6.09 -15.82
N LYS A 57 5.86 -6.74 -16.26
CA LYS A 57 5.78 -7.33 -17.60
C LYS A 57 5.68 -6.29 -18.70
N ARG A 58 4.97 -5.20 -18.48
CA ARG A 58 4.65 -4.21 -19.50
C ARG A 58 5.71 -3.14 -19.66
N VAL A 59 6.34 -2.72 -18.59
CA VAL A 59 7.30 -1.60 -18.57
C VAL A 59 8.74 -2.11 -18.52
N GLY A 60 8.99 -3.21 -17.80
CA GLY A 60 10.29 -3.84 -17.74
C GLY A 60 10.80 -4.08 -16.31
N PRO A 61 11.98 -4.69 -16.17
CA PRO A 61 12.53 -5.14 -14.90
C PRO A 61 12.59 -4.06 -13.83
N GLY A 62 12.06 -4.40 -12.65
CA GLY A 62 12.00 -3.53 -11.49
C GLY A 62 10.89 -2.49 -11.51
N SER A 63 10.07 -2.46 -12.58
CA SER A 63 8.94 -1.52 -12.67
C SER A 63 7.78 -1.89 -11.76
N GLY A 64 7.62 -3.18 -11.47
CA GLY A 64 6.65 -3.73 -10.53
C GLY A 64 7.21 -3.99 -9.13
N ASP A 65 8.43 -3.56 -8.83
CA ASP A 65 9.00 -3.76 -7.50
C ASP A 65 8.17 -3.01 -6.45
N VAL A 66 7.60 -3.76 -5.50
CA VAL A 66 6.71 -3.23 -4.46
C VAL A 66 7.35 -2.11 -3.64
N ARG A 67 8.67 -2.16 -3.45
CA ARG A 67 9.44 -1.16 -2.69
C ARG A 67 9.36 0.22 -3.32
N ARG A 68 9.13 0.34 -4.64
CA ARG A 68 8.94 1.63 -5.33
C ARG A 68 7.67 2.33 -4.88
N PHE A 69 6.61 1.55 -4.68
CA PHE A 69 5.27 2.05 -4.38
C PHE A 69 5.03 2.22 -2.89
N ARG A 70 5.82 1.51 -2.06
CA ARG A 70 5.78 1.59 -0.59
C ARG A 70 4.37 1.44 -0.01
N PRO A 71 3.59 0.43 -0.43
CA PRO A 71 2.28 0.22 0.16
C PRO A 71 2.41 -0.25 1.61
N ASN A 72 1.40 0.06 2.42
CA ASN A 72 1.23 -0.54 3.74
C ASN A 72 0.71 -1.97 3.61
N LEU A 73 -0.18 -2.19 2.63
CA LEU A 73 -0.78 -3.49 2.35
C LEU A 73 -0.54 -3.89 0.89
N LEU A 74 -0.09 -5.12 0.70
CA LEU A 74 -0.06 -5.80 -0.60
C LEU A 74 -1.13 -6.89 -0.58
N VAL A 75 -2.05 -6.81 -1.55
CA VAL A 75 -3.20 -7.71 -1.62
C VAL A 75 -3.17 -8.51 -2.91
N GLY A 76 -3.48 -9.81 -2.83
CA GLY A 76 -3.69 -10.65 -4.00
C GLY A 76 -4.91 -10.15 -4.80
N THR A 77 -4.70 -9.83 -6.08
CA THR A 77 -5.76 -9.45 -7.02
C THR A 77 -5.65 -10.31 -8.27
N GLU A 78 -6.77 -10.50 -8.97
CA GLU A 78 -6.81 -11.32 -10.20
C GLU A 78 -6.46 -10.50 -11.45
N LYS A 79 -6.80 -9.21 -11.43
CA LYS A 79 -6.64 -8.31 -12.57
C LYS A 79 -5.79 -7.11 -12.21
N PRO A 80 -4.99 -6.59 -13.15
CA PRO A 80 -4.29 -5.32 -12.97
C PRO A 80 -5.28 -4.19 -12.67
N PHE A 81 -4.94 -3.36 -11.70
CA PHE A 81 -5.73 -2.21 -11.25
C PHE A 81 -7.14 -2.54 -10.71
N GLU A 82 -7.38 -3.79 -10.34
CA GLU A 82 -8.65 -4.24 -9.74
C GLU A 82 -8.97 -3.44 -8.47
N GLU A 83 -7.97 -3.11 -7.69
CA GLU A 83 -8.12 -2.29 -6.48
C GLU A 83 -8.77 -0.92 -6.75
N ASN A 84 -8.68 -0.41 -7.97
CA ASN A 84 -9.31 0.86 -8.35
C ASN A 84 -10.85 0.82 -8.29
N ASP A 85 -11.44 -0.37 -8.46
CA ASP A 85 -12.89 -0.57 -8.43
C ASP A 85 -13.46 -0.53 -6.99
N TRP A 86 -12.55 -0.48 -6.00
CA TRP A 86 -12.91 -0.40 -4.59
C TRP A 86 -13.02 1.04 -4.08
N VAL A 87 -12.67 2.04 -4.91
CA VAL A 87 -12.81 3.46 -4.53
C VAL A 87 -14.27 3.79 -4.20
N GLY A 88 -14.47 4.43 -3.05
CA GLY A 88 -15.79 4.75 -2.51
C GLY A 88 -16.44 3.63 -1.70
N LYS A 89 -15.79 2.48 -1.55
CA LYS A 89 -16.27 1.34 -0.76
C LYS A 89 -15.48 1.18 0.53
N SER A 90 -16.01 0.42 1.46
CA SER A 90 -15.30 -0.02 2.65
C SER A 90 -14.72 -1.41 2.43
N LEU A 91 -13.54 -1.64 2.97
CA LEU A 91 -12.90 -2.96 2.98
C LEU A 91 -12.83 -3.46 4.42
N ARG A 92 -13.10 -4.76 4.60
CA ARG A 92 -12.78 -5.49 5.83
C ARG A 92 -11.60 -6.40 5.55
N ILE A 93 -10.58 -6.32 6.41
CA ILE A 93 -9.38 -7.15 6.33
C ILE A 93 -9.08 -7.64 7.75
N GLY A 94 -9.14 -8.95 7.98
CA GLY A 94 -9.10 -9.47 9.35
C GLY A 94 -10.25 -8.91 10.19
N THR A 95 -9.94 -8.22 11.28
CA THR A 95 -10.94 -7.55 12.14
C THR A 95 -11.00 -6.04 11.92
N ALA A 96 -10.14 -5.48 11.06
CA ALA A 96 -10.08 -4.06 10.77
C ALA A 96 -10.98 -3.67 9.59
N GLU A 97 -11.45 -2.43 9.57
CA GLU A 97 -12.15 -1.86 8.43
C GLU A 97 -11.54 -0.52 8.00
N ALA A 98 -11.53 -0.29 6.70
CA ALA A 98 -11.04 0.96 6.12
C ALA A 98 -11.90 1.40 4.94
N PHE A 99 -12.13 2.71 4.82
CA PHE A 99 -12.82 3.30 3.67
C PHE A 99 -11.81 3.68 2.59
N VAL A 100 -12.03 3.22 1.37
CA VAL A 100 -11.20 3.55 0.20
C VAL A 100 -11.57 4.92 -0.33
N LYS A 101 -10.67 5.86 -0.14
CA LYS A 101 -10.93 7.26 -0.44
C LYS A 101 -10.71 7.62 -1.90
N LYS A 102 -9.59 7.18 -2.47
CA LYS A 102 -9.16 7.56 -3.82
C LYS A 102 -8.09 6.60 -4.34
N ARG A 103 -7.83 6.66 -5.63
CA ARG A 103 -6.63 6.13 -6.24
C ARG A 103 -5.41 6.93 -5.78
N THR A 104 -4.26 6.28 -5.74
CA THR A 104 -3.01 6.93 -5.29
C THR A 104 -2.25 7.52 -6.47
N ASP A 105 -2.14 8.84 -6.49
CA ASP A 105 -1.26 9.57 -7.42
C ASP A 105 0.21 9.28 -7.13
N ARG A 106 1.00 8.98 -8.15
CA ARG A 106 2.42 8.64 -8.03
C ARG A 106 3.31 9.79 -8.44
N CYS A 107 4.26 10.09 -7.58
CA CYS A 107 5.22 11.18 -7.78
C CYS A 107 6.60 10.65 -8.23
N ILE A 108 7.53 11.55 -8.42
CA ILE A 108 8.91 11.26 -8.84
C ILE A 108 9.64 10.24 -7.95
N VAL A 109 9.18 10.01 -6.73
CA VAL A 109 9.81 9.07 -5.78
C VAL A 109 9.87 7.65 -6.36
N ILE A 110 8.86 7.20 -7.09
CA ILE A 110 8.86 5.86 -7.71
C ILE A 110 9.92 5.68 -8.80
N THR A 111 10.56 6.75 -9.26
CA THR A 111 11.61 6.70 -10.28
C THR A 111 13.01 6.49 -9.72
N ARG A 112 13.17 6.54 -8.41
CA ARG A 112 14.48 6.37 -7.75
C ARG A 112 14.98 4.93 -7.90
N GLY A 113 16.29 4.78 -7.85
CA GLY A 113 16.92 3.46 -7.75
C GLY A 113 16.50 2.76 -6.46
N ILE A 114 16.27 1.44 -6.55
CA ILE A 114 15.88 0.62 -5.41
C ILE A 114 16.50 -0.77 -5.50
N GLY A 115 17.19 -1.19 -4.43
CA GLY A 115 17.92 -2.45 -4.44
C GLY A 115 18.90 -2.51 -5.61
N GLU A 116 18.78 -3.56 -6.41
CA GLU A 116 19.55 -3.81 -7.62
C GLU A 116 19.09 -3.00 -8.86
N PHE A 117 17.93 -2.38 -8.79
CA PHE A 117 17.37 -1.64 -9.92
C PHE A 117 17.81 -0.17 -9.92
N SER A 118 18.35 0.27 -11.03
CA SER A 118 18.73 1.67 -11.24
C SER A 118 17.52 2.61 -11.26
N ALA A 119 17.78 3.90 -11.10
CA ALA A 119 16.75 4.92 -11.29
C ALA A 119 16.19 4.87 -12.72
N SER A 120 14.87 4.90 -12.83
CA SER A 120 14.18 4.87 -14.13
C SER A 120 12.88 5.66 -14.08
N ARG A 121 12.62 6.43 -15.11
CA ARG A 121 11.36 7.18 -15.27
C ARG A 121 10.29 6.39 -16.02
N SER A 122 10.60 5.17 -16.48
CA SER A 122 9.71 4.38 -17.35
C SER A 122 8.36 4.11 -16.70
N THR A 123 8.35 3.68 -15.44
CA THR A 123 7.12 3.39 -14.70
C THR A 123 6.24 4.63 -14.55
N LEU A 124 6.82 5.76 -14.11
CA LEU A 124 6.05 6.99 -13.94
C LEU A 124 5.52 7.52 -15.29
N ARG A 125 6.33 7.42 -16.36
CA ARG A 125 5.92 7.81 -17.70
C ARG A 125 4.75 6.94 -18.18
N PHE A 126 4.86 5.61 -18.04
CA PHE A 126 3.81 4.68 -18.41
C PHE A 126 2.49 4.99 -17.66
N LEU A 127 2.57 5.21 -16.34
CA LEU A 127 1.40 5.58 -15.55
C LEU A 127 0.82 6.93 -15.98
N SER A 128 1.66 7.91 -16.32
CA SER A 128 1.20 9.21 -16.84
C SER A 128 0.47 9.09 -18.17
N ASP A 129 0.96 8.23 -19.04
CA ASP A 129 0.43 8.10 -20.41
C ASP A 129 -0.87 7.25 -20.45
N HIS A 130 -1.10 6.37 -19.45
CA HIS A 130 -2.16 5.35 -19.53
C HIS A 130 -3.06 5.26 -18.30
N HIS A 131 -2.66 5.82 -17.16
CA HIS A 131 -3.34 5.62 -15.87
C HIS A 131 -3.37 6.89 -15.00
N ASP A 132 -3.37 8.07 -15.60
CA ASP A 132 -3.44 9.38 -14.91
C ASP A 132 -2.40 9.56 -13.78
N ARG A 133 -1.25 8.88 -13.90
CA ARG A 133 -0.20 8.73 -12.87
C ARG A 133 -0.64 7.97 -11.61
N GLU A 134 -1.72 7.23 -11.66
CA GLU A 134 -2.27 6.54 -10.51
C GLU A 134 -1.90 5.06 -10.50
N ALA A 135 -1.61 4.52 -9.32
CA ALA A 135 -1.47 3.08 -9.07
C ALA A 135 -1.68 2.79 -7.59
N GLY A 136 -2.49 1.77 -7.27
CA GLY A 136 -2.94 1.47 -5.93
C GLY A 136 -3.96 2.46 -5.40
N ILE A 137 -4.40 2.26 -4.18
CA ILE A 137 -5.46 3.04 -3.54
C ILE A 137 -5.05 3.56 -2.17
N SER A 138 -5.66 4.67 -1.80
CA SER A 138 -5.48 5.30 -0.51
C SER A 138 -6.75 5.17 0.31
N MET A 139 -6.61 4.79 1.59
CA MET A 139 -7.74 4.50 2.47
C MET A 139 -7.51 5.05 3.88
N ASN A 140 -8.63 5.22 4.59
CA ASN A 140 -8.64 5.64 5.98
C ASN A 140 -9.25 4.53 6.83
N PRO A 141 -8.62 4.15 7.96
CA PRO A 141 -9.23 3.24 8.91
C PRO A 141 -10.55 3.80 9.42
N THR A 142 -11.56 2.95 9.45
CA THR A 142 -12.89 3.26 10.01
C THR A 142 -13.20 2.44 11.25
N GLN A 143 -12.59 1.26 11.34
CA GLN A 143 -12.65 0.41 12.52
C GLN A 143 -11.26 -0.13 12.82
N PRO A 144 -10.74 0.07 14.05
CA PRO A 144 -9.47 -0.52 14.46
C PRO A 144 -9.58 -2.04 14.53
N GLY A 145 -8.47 -2.73 14.32
CA GLY A 145 -8.43 -4.17 14.34
C GLY A 145 -7.06 -4.71 13.98
N VAL A 146 -6.96 -6.02 13.84
CA VAL A 146 -5.74 -6.75 13.54
C VAL A 146 -5.84 -7.35 12.15
N ILE A 147 -4.80 -7.15 11.35
CA ILE A 147 -4.63 -7.75 10.03
C ILE A 147 -3.43 -8.69 10.10
N ARG A 148 -3.58 -9.89 9.54
CA ARG A 148 -2.52 -10.89 9.42
C ARG A 148 -2.28 -11.22 7.96
N THR A 149 -1.06 -11.59 7.64
CA THR A 149 -0.74 -12.14 6.32
C THR A 149 -1.61 -13.36 6.04
N GLY A 150 -2.28 -13.35 4.90
CA GLY A 150 -3.25 -14.38 4.51
C GLY A 150 -4.72 -14.06 4.83
N ASP A 151 -4.99 -12.97 5.52
CA ASP A 151 -6.38 -12.52 5.72
C ASP A 151 -7.02 -12.15 4.38
N VAL A 152 -8.30 -12.49 4.25
CA VAL A 152 -9.10 -12.18 3.07
C VAL A 152 -9.52 -10.71 3.09
N VAL A 153 -9.49 -10.06 1.94
CA VAL A 153 -10.06 -8.73 1.74
C VAL A 153 -11.51 -8.89 1.30
N GLU A 154 -12.41 -8.39 2.12
CA GLU A 154 -13.86 -8.32 1.80
C GLU A 154 -14.21 -6.90 1.39
N VAL A 155 -14.79 -6.75 0.20
CA VAL A 155 -15.36 -5.47 -0.24
C VAL A 155 -16.78 -5.37 0.30
N LEU A 156 -17.00 -4.39 1.18
CA LEU A 156 -18.32 -4.18 1.77
C LEU A 156 -19.16 -3.31 0.83
N GLU A 157 -20.38 -3.76 0.55
CA GLU A 157 -21.34 -2.93 -0.18
C GLU A 157 -21.73 -1.72 0.67
N ALA A 158 -21.90 -0.57 0.01
CA ALA A 158 -22.38 0.63 0.69
C ALA A 158 -23.81 0.38 1.18
N SER A 159 -24.03 0.55 2.48
CA SER A 159 -25.35 0.49 3.09
C SER A 159 -26.16 1.73 2.75
#